data_d8e369c1da5c3347b97c40380661b1f4
#
_entry.id   d8e369c1da5c3347b97c40380661b1f4
#
_cell.length_a   1.000
_cell.length_b   1.000
_cell.length_c   1.000
_cell.angle_alpha   90.00
_cell.angle_beta   90.00
_cell.angle_gamma   90.00
#
_symmetry.space_group_name_H-M   'P 1'
#
loop_
_entity.id
_entity.type
_entity.pdbx_description
1 polymer ?
#
loop_
_entity_poly.entity_id
_entity_poly.type
_entity_poly.pdbx_seq_one_letter_code
_entity_poly.pdbx_strand_id
1 'polypeptide(L)'
;MTFMKPRNLALLGVGGALIAGCTPDPSTETFDTTVAVRGPANVANADDGWCYFAEGRIDSSSGVVARGADNEVLGTGNLTAVEVTEFNDSPRSYASCSFVVRFELPAGGGPFQLYIDGLDSSKLLDDVVFTEDEMRVGPIVYLRDDLAYCLDQGMGKC
;
A
#
# COMPACT_ATOMS: atom_id res chain seq x y z
N MET A 1 -84.26 36.95 -6.57
CA MET A 1 -83.20 36.40 -7.47
C MET A 1 -82.00 37.23 -7.33
N THR A 2 -81.00 36.76 -6.53
CA THR A 2 -79.82 37.53 -6.18
C THR A 2 -78.58 36.67 -6.54
N PHE A 3 -77.84 37.13 -7.54
CA PHE A 3 -76.62 36.47 -8.01
C PHE A 3 -75.50 36.80 -7.04
N MET A 4 -74.91 35.79 -6.44
CA MET A 4 -73.65 35.89 -5.70
C MET A 4 -72.46 35.52 -6.60
N LYS A 5 -71.55 36.44 -6.72
CA LYS A 5 -70.33 36.39 -7.47
C LYS A 5 -69.21 35.68 -6.65
N PRO A 6 -68.53 34.69 -7.16
CA PRO A 6 -67.43 34.07 -6.41
C PRO A 6 -66.18 34.94 -6.42
N ARG A 7 -65.56 35.08 -5.23
CA ARG A 7 -64.27 35.74 -5.00
C ARG A 7 -63.18 34.77 -5.36
N ASN A 8 -62.34 35.18 -6.27
CA ASN A 8 -61.06 34.51 -6.56
C ASN A 8 -60.10 34.65 -5.37
N LEU A 9 -59.73 33.56 -4.73
CA LEU A 9 -58.62 33.44 -3.80
C LEU A 9 -57.36 33.18 -4.58
N ALA A 10 -56.45 34.14 -4.64
CA ALA A 10 -55.11 33.94 -5.18
C ALA A 10 -54.25 33.18 -4.14
N LEU A 11 -53.88 31.96 -4.46
CA LEU A 11 -52.88 31.22 -3.70
C LEU A 11 -51.49 31.76 -4.08
N LEU A 12 -50.85 32.44 -3.12
CA LEU A 12 -49.44 32.76 -3.16
C LEU A 12 -48.63 31.48 -2.92
N GLY A 13 -48.04 30.92 -4.00
CA GLY A 13 -47.09 29.86 -3.92
C GLY A 13 -45.75 30.34 -3.32
N VAL A 14 -45.51 29.92 -2.11
CA VAL A 14 -44.16 30.11 -1.49
C VAL A 14 -43.24 29.12 -2.18
N GLY A 15 -42.42 29.60 -3.11
CA GLY A 15 -41.32 28.84 -3.72
C GLY A 15 -40.22 28.59 -2.67
N GLY A 16 -40.28 27.39 -2.10
CA GLY A 16 -39.14 26.90 -1.28
C GLY A 16 -37.94 26.66 -2.18
N ALA A 17 -36.94 27.52 -2.11
CA ALA A 17 -35.63 27.25 -2.68
C ALA A 17 -35.04 26.07 -1.94
N LEU A 18 -35.02 24.89 -2.58
CA LEU A 18 -34.17 23.77 -2.17
C LEU A 18 -32.72 24.21 -2.37
N ILE A 19 -32.10 24.68 -1.31
CA ILE A 19 -30.65 24.79 -1.25
C ILE A 19 -30.16 23.35 -1.30
N ALA A 20 -29.79 22.86 -2.48
CA ALA A 20 -28.99 21.68 -2.62
C ALA A 20 -27.69 21.96 -1.86
N GLY A 21 -27.64 21.49 -0.62
CA GLY A 21 -26.41 21.48 0.14
C GLY A 21 -25.40 20.69 -0.66
N CYS A 22 -24.40 21.34 -1.24
CA CYS A 22 -23.17 20.70 -1.63
C CYS A 22 -22.61 20.09 -0.33
N THR A 23 -22.88 18.81 -0.08
CA THR A 23 -22.05 18.08 0.84
C THR A 23 -20.64 18.21 0.28
N PRO A 24 -19.68 18.77 1.02
CA PRO A 24 -18.30 18.76 0.56
C PRO A 24 -17.99 17.28 0.27
N ASP A 25 -17.51 17.00 -0.92
CA ASP A 25 -16.88 15.73 -1.26
C ASP A 25 -15.95 15.37 -0.11
N PRO A 26 -15.99 14.14 0.43
CA PRO A 26 -15.03 13.74 1.45
C PRO A 26 -13.67 14.13 0.89
N SER A 27 -12.99 15.04 1.57
CA SER A 27 -11.72 15.60 1.11
C SER A 27 -10.82 14.43 0.73
N THR A 28 -10.44 14.36 -0.52
CA THR A 28 -9.41 13.46 -1.02
C THR A 28 -8.05 13.96 -0.52
N GLU A 29 -7.94 14.09 0.80
CA GLU A 29 -6.66 14.37 1.42
C GLU A 29 -5.75 13.18 1.16
N THR A 30 -4.58 13.43 0.62
CA THR A 30 -3.57 12.41 0.37
C THR A 30 -2.34 12.70 1.21
N PHE A 31 -1.52 11.69 1.40
CA PHE A 31 -0.21 11.82 2.03
C PHE A 31 0.84 11.03 1.26
N ASP A 32 2.05 11.57 1.22
CA ASP A 32 3.21 10.90 0.65
C ASP A 32 3.84 9.97 1.68
N THR A 33 4.26 8.80 1.22
CA THR A 33 5.02 7.85 2.03
C THR A 33 6.11 7.16 1.22
N THR A 34 7.14 6.69 1.92
CA THR A 34 8.20 5.86 1.36
C THR A 34 8.30 4.57 2.17
N VAL A 35 8.05 3.46 1.51
CA VAL A 35 8.20 2.13 2.11
C VAL A 35 9.57 1.58 1.73
N ALA A 36 10.33 1.10 2.72
CA ALA A 36 11.56 0.36 2.47
C ALA A 36 11.26 -1.15 2.45
N VAL A 37 11.88 -1.87 1.52
CA VAL A 37 11.84 -3.34 1.44
C VAL A 37 13.28 -3.82 1.50
N ARG A 38 13.66 -4.55 2.53
CA ARG A 38 15.06 -4.92 2.75
C ARG A 38 15.23 -6.23 3.51
N GLY A 39 16.39 -6.83 3.36
CA GLY A 39 16.77 -8.01 4.13
C GLY A 39 18.00 -8.72 3.58
N PRO A 40 18.43 -9.78 4.27
CA PRO A 40 19.39 -10.71 3.74
C PRO A 40 18.77 -11.50 2.59
N ALA A 41 19.50 -11.67 1.51
CA ALA A 41 19.07 -12.42 0.34
C ALA A 41 19.96 -13.67 0.14
N ASN A 42 19.36 -14.73 -0.41
CA ASN A 42 20.10 -15.96 -0.75
C ASN A 42 21.11 -15.70 -1.86
N VAL A 43 20.67 -14.94 -2.87
CA VAL A 43 21.49 -14.56 -4.03
C VAL A 43 21.08 -13.14 -4.46
N ALA A 44 22.04 -12.39 -4.94
CA ALA A 44 21.81 -11.09 -5.55
C ALA A 44 22.66 -10.91 -6.80
N ASN A 45 22.31 -9.94 -7.61
CA ASN A 45 23.14 -9.43 -8.71
C ASN A 45 23.11 -7.91 -8.63
N ALA A 46 24.23 -7.33 -8.24
CA ALA A 46 24.35 -5.90 -8.06
C ALA A 46 24.31 -5.14 -9.40
N ASP A 47 24.81 -5.73 -10.47
CA ASP A 47 24.84 -5.12 -11.79
C ASP A 47 23.44 -4.99 -12.39
N ASP A 48 22.60 -6.01 -12.19
CA ASP A 48 21.21 -6.05 -12.67
C ASP A 48 20.21 -5.55 -11.63
N GLY A 49 20.64 -5.29 -10.39
CA GLY A 49 19.83 -4.72 -9.31
C GLY A 49 18.70 -5.62 -8.83
N TRP A 50 18.91 -6.96 -8.78
CA TRP A 50 17.91 -7.90 -8.27
C TRP A 50 18.42 -8.72 -7.09
N CYS A 51 17.48 -9.19 -6.28
CA CYS A 51 17.73 -10.02 -5.11
C CYS A 51 16.71 -11.16 -5.01
N TYR A 52 17.16 -12.31 -4.54
CA TYR A 52 16.33 -13.49 -4.30
C TYR A 52 16.29 -13.81 -2.80
N PHE A 53 15.09 -13.80 -2.24
CA PHE A 53 14.77 -14.07 -0.84
C PHE A 53 14.00 -15.38 -0.71
N ALA A 54 13.74 -15.82 0.51
CA ALA A 54 12.88 -16.98 0.77
C ALA A 54 11.45 -16.75 0.24
N GLU A 55 10.99 -15.52 0.26
CA GLU A 55 9.68 -15.11 -0.22
C GLU A 55 9.61 -14.98 -1.74
N GLY A 56 10.73 -14.83 -2.43
CA GLY A 56 10.79 -14.71 -3.89
C GLY A 56 11.87 -13.76 -4.40
N ARG A 57 11.77 -13.38 -5.66
CA ARG A 57 12.71 -12.49 -6.33
C ARG A 57 12.09 -11.12 -6.58
N ILE A 58 12.85 -10.10 -6.27
CA ILE A 58 12.50 -8.71 -6.63
C ILE A 58 13.67 -7.99 -7.31
N ASP A 59 13.33 -6.97 -8.07
CA ASP A 59 14.26 -6.05 -8.73
C ASP A 59 13.67 -4.63 -8.78
N SER A 60 14.39 -3.70 -9.39
CA SER A 60 13.97 -2.30 -9.53
C SER A 60 12.76 -2.09 -10.45
N SER A 61 12.26 -3.12 -11.12
CA SER A 61 11.04 -3.09 -11.94
C SER A 61 9.84 -3.73 -11.26
N SER A 62 10.05 -4.42 -10.12
CA SER A 62 8.97 -5.07 -9.38
C SER A 62 7.93 -4.05 -8.94
N GLY A 63 6.68 -4.29 -9.33
CA GLY A 63 5.54 -3.45 -8.95
C GLY A 63 5.16 -3.65 -7.49
N VAL A 64 4.65 -2.62 -6.86
CA VAL A 64 4.08 -2.67 -5.51
C VAL A 64 2.69 -2.05 -5.56
N VAL A 65 1.72 -2.74 -4.98
CA VAL A 65 0.34 -2.30 -4.87
C VAL A 65 -0.02 -2.16 -3.40
N ALA A 66 -0.50 -1.00 -3.00
CA ALA A 66 -1.11 -0.76 -1.70
C ALA A 66 -2.63 -0.92 -1.82
N ARG A 67 -3.22 -1.77 -0.98
CA ARG A 67 -4.66 -2.02 -0.94
C ARG A 67 -5.22 -1.65 0.42
N GLY A 68 -6.47 -1.18 0.42
CA GLY A 68 -7.24 -0.90 1.63
C GLY A 68 -7.96 -2.11 2.20
N ALA A 69 -8.76 -1.86 3.25
CA ALA A 69 -9.51 -2.89 3.97
C ALA A 69 -10.48 -3.68 3.08
N ASP A 70 -11.08 -3.03 2.09
CA ASP A 70 -12.01 -3.64 1.13
C ASP A 70 -11.29 -4.21 -0.11
N ASN A 71 -9.98 -4.39 -0.03
CA ASN A 71 -9.11 -4.87 -1.10
C ASN A 71 -9.08 -3.95 -2.35
N GLU A 72 -9.57 -2.73 -2.25
CA GLU A 72 -9.44 -1.71 -3.29
C GLU A 72 -7.98 -1.26 -3.44
N VAL A 73 -7.58 -0.91 -4.65
CA VAL A 73 -6.24 -0.38 -4.92
C VAL A 73 -6.21 1.09 -4.53
N LEU A 74 -5.39 1.42 -3.54
CA LEU A 74 -5.20 2.79 -3.02
C LEU A 74 -3.97 3.47 -3.61
N GLY A 75 -2.96 2.70 -4.01
CA GLY A 75 -1.77 3.22 -4.64
C GLY A 75 -0.95 2.14 -5.33
N THR A 76 -0.14 2.55 -6.29
CA THR A 76 0.80 1.69 -7.00
C THR A 76 2.14 2.39 -7.14
N GLY A 77 3.22 1.63 -7.16
CA GLY A 77 4.57 2.14 -7.39
C GLY A 77 5.48 1.02 -7.87
N ASN A 78 6.70 1.37 -8.21
CA ASN A 78 7.73 0.40 -8.52
C ASN A 78 8.86 0.51 -7.51
N LEU A 79 9.49 -0.61 -7.22
CA LEU A 79 10.68 -0.64 -6.40
C LEU A 79 11.83 0.09 -7.10
N THR A 80 12.66 0.73 -6.31
CA THR A 80 13.93 1.30 -6.76
C THR A 80 15.01 0.70 -5.87
N ALA A 81 16.01 0.08 -6.47
CA ALA A 81 17.16 -0.44 -5.73
C ALA A 81 17.95 0.73 -5.11
N VAL A 82 18.16 0.67 -3.81
CA VAL A 82 19.00 1.63 -3.07
C VAL A 82 20.38 1.04 -2.84
N GLU A 83 20.42 -0.24 -2.45
CA GLU A 83 21.65 -0.95 -2.16
C GLU A 83 21.46 -2.44 -2.48
N VAL A 84 22.40 -3.00 -3.23
CA VAL A 84 22.55 -4.44 -3.46
C VAL A 84 24.02 -4.77 -3.23
N THR A 85 24.31 -5.47 -2.15
CA THR A 85 25.68 -5.81 -1.75
C THR A 85 25.82 -7.31 -1.67
N GLU A 86 26.76 -7.87 -2.43
CA GLU A 86 27.11 -9.28 -2.41
C GLU A 86 28.30 -9.51 -1.46
N PHE A 87 28.19 -10.54 -0.63
CA PHE A 87 29.25 -10.93 0.30
C PHE A 87 29.78 -12.31 -0.11
N ASN A 88 31.00 -12.34 -0.64
CA ASN A 88 31.64 -13.55 -1.16
C ASN A 88 32.66 -14.17 -0.17
N ASP A 89 32.79 -13.63 1.04
CA ASP A 89 33.82 -14.01 2.01
C ASP A 89 33.42 -15.17 2.93
N SER A 90 32.26 -15.76 2.73
CA SER A 90 31.74 -16.86 3.55
C SER A 90 31.58 -18.14 2.70
N PRO A 91 31.67 -19.35 3.32
CA PRO A 91 31.29 -20.59 2.63
C PRO A 91 29.82 -20.62 2.18
N ARG A 92 29.01 -19.65 2.61
CA ARG A 92 27.68 -19.37 2.08
C ARG A 92 27.69 -17.96 1.50
N SER A 93 27.50 -17.84 0.21
CA SER A 93 27.23 -16.54 -0.41
C SER A 93 25.92 -16.02 0.17
N TYR A 94 25.91 -14.81 0.66
CA TYR A 94 24.73 -14.08 1.05
C TYR A 94 24.84 -12.65 0.54
N ALA A 95 23.72 -12.00 0.45
CA ALA A 95 23.66 -10.61 0.01
C ALA A 95 22.80 -9.79 0.96
N SER A 96 22.99 -8.50 0.97
CA SER A 96 22.10 -7.54 1.62
C SER A 96 21.48 -6.66 0.56
N CYS A 97 20.16 -6.54 0.61
CA CYS A 97 19.42 -5.78 -0.37
C CYS A 97 18.48 -4.78 0.29
N SER A 98 18.40 -3.60 -0.30
CA SER A 98 17.49 -2.54 0.11
C SER A 98 16.85 -1.89 -1.11
N PHE A 99 15.54 -1.85 -1.11
CA PHE A 99 14.71 -1.21 -2.12
C PHE A 99 13.79 -0.21 -1.45
N VAL A 100 13.29 0.76 -2.21
CA VAL A 100 12.26 1.69 -1.75
C VAL A 100 11.18 1.83 -2.80
N VAL A 101 9.97 2.08 -2.34
CA VAL A 101 8.84 2.50 -3.18
C VAL A 101 8.18 3.73 -2.55
N ARG A 102 7.72 4.64 -3.40
CA ARG A 102 7.00 5.84 -2.98
C ARG A 102 5.54 5.74 -3.39
N PHE A 103 4.68 6.18 -2.49
CA PHE A 103 3.24 6.24 -2.72
C PHE A 103 2.71 7.63 -2.37
N GLU A 104 1.67 8.03 -3.08
CA GLU A 104 0.70 9.01 -2.66
C GLU A 104 -0.59 8.24 -2.33
N LEU A 105 -1.01 8.25 -1.06
CA LEU A 105 -2.12 7.43 -0.55
C LEU A 105 -3.22 8.33 0.02
N PRO A 106 -4.50 7.92 -0.11
CA PRO A 106 -5.60 8.65 0.50
C PRO A 106 -5.56 8.54 2.02
N ALA A 107 -5.78 9.65 2.71
CA ALA A 107 -5.98 9.68 4.15
C ALA A 107 -7.29 8.98 4.52
N GLY A 108 -7.28 8.23 5.62
CA GLY A 108 -8.43 7.43 6.05
C GLY A 108 -8.65 6.13 5.28
N GLY A 109 -7.76 5.79 4.35
CA GLY A 109 -7.86 4.56 3.53
C GLY A 109 -7.31 3.30 4.19
N GLY A 110 -6.68 3.41 5.38
CA GLY A 110 -6.07 2.26 6.07
C GLY A 110 -7.06 1.32 6.77
N PRO A 111 -6.64 0.12 7.18
CA PRO A 111 -5.26 -0.38 7.08
C PRO A 111 -4.82 -0.64 5.64
N PHE A 112 -3.52 -0.49 5.39
CA PHE A 112 -2.92 -0.68 4.07
C PHE A 112 -2.22 -2.03 4.02
N GLN A 113 -2.54 -2.84 3.02
CA GLN A 113 -1.85 -4.09 2.74
C GLN A 113 -0.99 -3.94 1.49
N LEU A 114 0.29 -4.33 1.58
CA LEU A 114 1.22 -4.24 0.46
C LEU A 114 1.34 -5.59 -0.26
N TYR A 115 1.29 -5.53 -1.59
CA TYR A 115 1.56 -6.64 -2.49
C TYR A 115 2.76 -6.27 -3.36
N ILE A 116 3.78 -7.11 -3.37
CA ILE A 116 5.02 -6.88 -4.10
C ILE A 116 5.16 -7.96 -5.16
N ASP A 117 5.24 -7.55 -6.42
CA ASP A 117 5.42 -8.46 -7.54
C ASP A 117 6.74 -9.23 -7.40
N GLY A 118 6.68 -10.53 -7.63
CA GLY A 118 7.82 -11.42 -7.49
C GLY A 118 7.94 -12.08 -6.12
N LEU A 119 7.14 -11.66 -5.13
CA LEU A 119 7.08 -12.29 -3.81
C LEU A 119 5.83 -13.16 -3.64
N ASP A 120 6.00 -14.30 -2.99
CA ASP A 120 4.91 -15.16 -2.55
C ASP A 120 4.28 -14.57 -1.28
N SER A 121 3.10 -14.01 -1.42
CA SER A 121 2.37 -13.39 -0.31
C SER A 121 2.04 -14.35 0.84
N SER A 122 1.98 -15.66 0.58
CA SER A 122 1.75 -16.67 1.62
C SER A 122 2.97 -16.87 2.53
N LYS A 123 4.13 -16.45 2.09
CA LYS A 123 5.38 -16.49 2.86
C LYS A 123 5.70 -15.16 3.55
N LEU A 124 5.09 -14.08 3.10
CA LEU A 124 5.14 -12.81 3.81
C LEU A 124 4.33 -12.97 5.09
N LEU A 125 4.95 -12.73 6.23
CA LEU A 125 4.25 -12.65 7.50
C LEU A 125 3.28 -11.46 7.51
N ASP A 126 2.54 -11.27 8.60
CA ASP A 126 1.61 -10.13 8.79
C ASP A 126 2.28 -8.74 8.68
N ASP A 127 3.60 -8.72 8.46
CA ASP A 127 4.46 -7.54 8.37
C ASP A 127 4.24 -6.68 7.11
N VAL A 128 3.23 -6.98 6.31
CA VAL A 128 2.85 -6.19 5.13
C VAL A 128 1.52 -5.46 5.28
N VAL A 129 0.95 -5.48 6.49
CA VAL A 129 -0.28 -4.74 6.84
C VAL A 129 0.08 -3.62 7.81
N PHE A 130 -0.18 -2.38 7.42
CA PHE A 130 0.20 -1.18 8.14
C PHE A 130 -1.01 -0.30 8.42
N THR A 131 -1.02 0.32 9.58
CA THR A 131 -1.93 1.43 9.90
C THR A 131 -1.53 2.69 9.11
N GLU A 132 -2.41 3.68 9.05
CA GLU A 132 -2.08 4.96 8.42
C GLU A 132 -0.90 5.64 9.12
N ASP A 133 -0.84 5.61 10.44
CA ASP A 133 0.26 6.22 11.21
C ASP A 133 1.61 5.56 10.87
N GLU A 134 1.65 4.23 10.73
CA GLU A 134 2.84 3.51 10.30
C GLU A 134 3.24 3.87 8.86
N MET A 135 2.25 3.95 7.95
CA MET A 135 2.53 4.37 6.57
C MET A 135 3.07 5.80 6.50
N ARG A 136 2.56 6.73 7.31
CA ARG A 136 3.03 8.12 7.33
C ARG A 136 4.48 8.27 7.79
N VAL A 137 4.97 7.38 8.65
CA VAL A 137 6.37 7.41 9.12
C VAL A 137 7.34 6.65 8.21
N GLY A 138 6.82 5.90 7.22
CA GLY A 138 7.62 5.12 6.28
C GLY A 138 8.02 3.76 6.85
N PRO A 139 7.16 2.74 6.69
CA PRO A 139 7.40 1.42 7.23
C PRO A 139 8.49 0.67 6.49
N ILE A 140 8.95 -0.41 7.12
CA ILE A 140 9.95 -1.32 6.57
C ILE A 140 9.34 -2.71 6.45
N VAL A 141 9.36 -3.27 5.25
CA VAL A 141 9.09 -4.69 4.99
C VAL A 141 10.42 -5.43 5.05
N TYR A 142 10.53 -6.36 6.00
CA TYR A 142 11.70 -7.22 6.12
C TYR A 142 11.49 -8.52 5.38
N LEU A 143 12.44 -8.84 4.48
CA LEU A 143 12.51 -10.10 3.78
C LEU A 143 13.62 -10.97 4.37
N ARG A 144 13.55 -12.27 4.17
CA ARG A 144 14.42 -13.26 4.80
C ARG A 144 15.17 -14.08 3.77
N ASP A 145 16.38 -14.50 4.10
CA ASP A 145 17.00 -15.62 3.40
C ASP A 145 16.37 -16.96 3.82
N ASP A 146 16.68 -18.05 3.10
CA ASP A 146 16.11 -19.37 3.39
C ASP A 146 16.40 -19.84 4.81
N LEU A 147 17.56 -19.49 5.37
CA LEU A 147 17.94 -19.88 6.72
C LEU A 147 17.08 -19.14 7.74
N ALA A 148 16.94 -17.82 7.62
CA ALA A 148 16.14 -17.02 8.54
C ALA A 148 14.66 -17.42 8.45
N TYR A 149 14.15 -17.63 7.24
CA TYR A 149 12.78 -18.11 7.02
C TYR A 149 12.53 -19.46 7.70
N CYS A 150 13.43 -20.40 7.53
CA CYS A 150 13.35 -21.73 8.11
C CYS A 150 13.38 -21.70 9.65
N LEU A 151 14.22 -20.86 10.24
CA LEU A 151 14.29 -20.69 11.70
C LEU A 151 13.00 -20.10 12.26
N ASP A 152 12.44 -19.09 11.60
CA ASP A 152 11.18 -18.44 12.01
C ASP A 152 9.99 -19.42 11.96
N GLN A 153 9.98 -20.36 11.01
CA GLN A 153 8.95 -21.39 10.91
C GLN A 153 9.15 -22.55 11.90
N GLY A 154 10.18 -22.51 12.74
CA GLY A 154 10.47 -23.57 13.72
C GLY A 154 10.88 -24.91 13.10
N MET A 155 11.29 -24.91 11.83
CA MET A 155 11.79 -26.09 11.13
C MET A 155 13.19 -26.40 11.64
N GLY A 156 13.31 -27.38 12.53
CA GLY A 156 14.56 -27.70 13.23
C GLY A 156 15.70 -28.25 12.37
N LYS A 157 15.56 -28.27 11.04
CA LYS A 157 16.59 -28.63 10.06
C LYS A 157 16.43 -27.76 8.83
N CYS A 158 17.28 -26.83 8.64
CA CYS A 158 17.42 -25.98 7.44
C CYS A 158 18.56 -26.46 6.57
#